data_cb558e6fbbf58c5959917d7a225b3ee6
#
_entry.id   cb558e6fbbf58c5959917d7a225b3ee6
#
_cell.length_a   1.000
_cell.length_b   1.000
_cell.length_c   1.000
_cell.angle_alpha   90.00
_cell.angle_beta   90.00
_cell.angle_gamma   90.00
#
_symmetry.space_group_name_H-M   'P 1'
#
loop_
_entity.id
_entity.type
_entity.pdbx_description
1 polymer ?
#
loop_
_entity_poly.entity_id
_entity_poly.type
_entity_poly.pdbx_seq_one_letter_code
_entity_poly.pdbx_strand_id
1 'polypeptide(L)'
;MKCIFCKNEIGNHNSTKEHIIPQFFGGKYFTYNVCKNCNNIIGGNFESTMSKDPLITFILSFFQMKKKTGKYFTPHILLQDGDDKYIIKSDGEGCYYMHFITQNIKIENKYTMRFDRTESSEYIESTLNKKIERLNAKYGGNIPPYNKNTKNNFKVIESLGLGNPIEFNFEFETHNLNKLFAKIAYEFTGTCLNSRYLMDYRGKILKNSLKLEKDEFNRFMESEGENFIYSINTKKIIICIENVIKTSQENTIRNMGNLKHVPPSNGNYIHKISLIKRNKQLFIGIDLFNIFKSKICVSNNCDKYEFNNGTIAEMICGRKNDETIKRINSNYEEIVSNLNFSI
;
A
#
# COMPACT_ATOMS: atom_id res chain seq x y z
N MET A 1 25.12 -5.35 20.88
CA MET A 1 24.73 -4.43 19.77
C MET A 1 23.72 -3.43 20.31
N LYS A 2 23.75 -2.16 19.89
CA LYS A 2 22.82 -1.14 20.39
C LYS A 2 21.74 -0.81 19.37
N CYS A 3 20.51 -0.60 19.87
CA CYS A 3 19.38 -0.18 19.05
C CYS A 3 19.62 1.22 18.47
N ILE A 4 19.41 1.37 17.15
CA ILE A 4 19.59 2.67 16.47
C ILE A 4 18.58 3.72 16.96
N PHE A 5 17.40 3.32 17.45
CA PHE A 5 16.38 4.24 17.96
C PHE A 5 16.57 4.61 19.44
N CYS A 6 16.59 3.65 20.35
CA CYS A 6 16.63 3.93 21.79
C CYS A 6 18.02 3.85 22.41
N LYS A 7 19.02 3.36 21.68
CA LYS A 7 20.41 3.14 22.13
C LYS A 7 20.58 2.05 23.20
N ASN A 8 19.50 1.38 23.61
CA ASN A 8 19.57 0.27 24.54
C ASN A 8 20.27 -0.92 23.90
N GLU A 9 20.88 -1.76 24.70
CA GLU A 9 21.51 -2.98 24.23
C GLU A 9 20.49 -3.98 23.68
N ILE A 10 20.83 -4.61 22.56
CA ILE A 10 20.04 -5.66 21.94
C ILE A 10 20.71 -6.99 22.30
N GLY A 11 20.00 -7.78 23.11
CA GLY A 11 20.32 -9.15 23.44
C GLY A 11 19.31 -10.12 22.78
N ASN A 12 19.48 -11.41 23.01
CA ASN A 12 18.62 -12.44 22.41
C ASN A 12 17.12 -12.28 22.73
N HIS A 13 16.79 -11.73 23.92
CA HIS A 13 15.40 -11.58 24.38
C HIS A 13 14.64 -10.40 23.74
N ASN A 14 15.35 -9.41 23.20
CA ASN A 14 14.76 -8.21 22.61
C ASN A 14 15.22 -7.93 21.17
N SER A 15 15.93 -8.87 20.55
CA SER A 15 16.30 -8.83 19.15
C SER A 15 15.05 -8.99 18.28
N THR A 16 15.00 -8.28 17.16
CA THR A 16 13.92 -8.38 16.17
C THR A 16 14.47 -8.20 14.78
N LYS A 17 13.78 -8.81 13.83
CA LYS A 17 14.03 -8.64 12.41
C LYS A 17 13.20 -7.44 11.93
N GLU A 18 13.86 -6.29 11.73
CA GLU A 18 13.22 -5.08 11.23
C GLU A 18 13.44 -4.94 9.73
N HIS A 19 12.35 -4.82 8.98
CA HIS A 19 12.40 -4.63 7.54
C HIS A 19 12.54 -3.14 7.18
N ILE A 20 13.66 -2.76 6.55
CA ILE A 20 13.94 -1.37 6.12
C ILE A 20 12.83 -0.87 5.20
N ILE A 21 12.49 -1.63 4.14
CA ILE A 21 11.24 -1.47 3.41
C ILE A 21 10.24 -2.43 4.06
N PRO A 22 9.06 -1.97 4.51
CA PRO A 22 8.09 -2.84 5.17
C PRO A 22 7.77 -4.11 4.39
N GLN A 23 7.56 -5.20 5.09
CA GLN A 23 7.29 -6.50 4.47
C GLN A 23 6.03 -6.49 3.58
N PHE A 24 5.02 -5.68 3.92
CA PHE A 24 3.80 -5.58 3.10
C PHE A 24 4.05 -4.91 1.74
N PHE A 25 5.10 -4.07 1.61
CA PHE A 25 5.64 -3.59 0.34
C PHE A 25 6.53 -4.62 -0.38
N GLY A 26 6.73 -5.79 0.18
CA GLY A 26 7.63 -6.81 -0.38
C GLY A 26 9.10 -6.58 -0.05
N GLY A 27 9.38 -5.77 0.97
CA GLY A 27 10.75 -5.54 1.45
C GLY A 27 11.38 -6.85 1.94
N LYS A 28 12.53 -7.21 1.36
CA LYS A 28 13.30 -8.41 1.72
C LYS A 28 14.47 -8.07 2.65
N TYR A 29 14.89 -6.81 2.67
CA TYR A 29 16.01 -6.35 3.49
C TYR A 29 15.58 -6.06 4.91
N PHE A 30 16.36 -6.55 5.84
CA PHE A 30 16.12 -6.34 7.24
C PHE A 30 17.41 -6.05 7.99
N THR A 31 17.27 -5.47 9.16
CA THR A 31 18.36 -5.23 10.10
C THR A 31 17.99 -5.79 11.47
N TYR A 32 18.99 -6.18 12.25
CA TYR A 32 18.84 -6.52 13.67
C TYR A 32 19.19 -5.36 14.59
N ASN A 33 19.51 -4.19 14.02
CA ASN A 33 19.91 -2.99 14.77
C ASN A 33 18.72 -2.25 15.40
N VAL A 34 17.53 -2.83 15.40
CA VAL A 34 16.32 -2.28 16.03
C VAL A 34 15.81 -3.27 17.07
N CYS A 35 15.57 -2.80 18.31
CA CYS A 35 15.02 -3.67 19.35
C CYS A 35 13.50 -3.87 19.16
N LYS A 36 12.98 -4.97 19.70
CA LYS A 36 11.56 -5.34 19.58
C LYS A 36 10.60 -4.24 20.00
N ASN A 37 10.91 -3.50 21.08
CA ASN A 37 10.05 -2.40 21.53
C ASN A 37 9.98 -1.26 20.51
N CYS A 38 11.13 -0.81 19.97
CA CYS A 38 11.16 0.23 18.95
C CYS A 38 10.48 -0.21 17.67
N ASN A 39 10.68 -1.45 17.22
CA ASN A 39 10.01 -2.01 16.06
C ASN A 39 8.49 -2.00 16.25
N ASN A 40 7.99 -2.45 17.39
CA ASN A 40 6.56 -2.46 17.67
C ASN A 40 5.94 -1.05 17.68
N ILE A 41 6.63 -0.07 18.27
CA ILE A 41 6.15 1.32 18.30
C ILE A 41 6.08 1.88 16.87
N ILE A 42 7.14 1.74 16.10
CA ILE A 42 7.21 2.29 14.73
C ILE A 42 6.21 1.56 13.81
N GLY A 43 6.23 0.22 13.81
CA GLY A 43 5.34 -0.58 12.97
C GLY A 43 3.86 -0.44 13.35
N GLY A 44 3.56 -0.25 14.66
CA GLY A 44 2.19 -0.05 15.15
C GLY A 44 1.59 1.30 14.78
N ASN A 45 2.40 2.36 14.76
CA ASN A 45 1.91 3.72 14.59
C ASN A 45 1.42 4.02 13.16
N PHE A 46 2.27 3.88 12.16
CA PHE A 46 1.89 4.30 10.81
C PHE A 46 1.92 3.19 9.75
N GLU A 47 2.77 2.17 9.87
CA GLU A 47 2.84 1.09 8.89
C GLU A 47 1.55 0.28 8.84
N SER A 48 0.95 0.01 10.00
CA SER A 48 -0.35 -0.67 10.09
C SER A 48 -1.46 0.12 9.41
N THR A 49 -1.46 1.45 9.56
CA THR A 49 -2.42 2.35 8.90
C THR A 49 -2.19 2.36 7.40
N MET A 50 -0.94 2.52 6.95
CA MET A 50 -0.59 2.49 5.53
C MET A 50 -1.02 1.20 4.83
N SER A 51 -0.83 0.05 5.47
CA SER A 51 -1.21 -1.24 4.87
C SER A 51 -2.72 -1.40 4.63
N LYS A 52 -3.53 -0.49 5.18
CA LYS A 52 -5.00 -0.44 5.03
C LYS A 52 -5.46 0.73 4.16
N ASP A 53 -4.57 1.65 3.81
CA ASP A 53 -4.88 2.78 2.93
C ASP A 53 -5.38 2.27 1.57
N PRO A 54 -6.49 2.82 1.03
CA PRO A 54 -7.09 2.34 -0.21
C PRO A 54 -6.14 2.38 -1.41
N LEU A 55 -5.38 3.48 -1.58
CA LEU A 55 -4.43 3.62 -2.68
C LEU A 55 -3.26 2.66 -2.54
N ILE A 56 -2.70 2.55 -1.34
CA ILE A 56 -1.62 1.60 -1.05
C ILE A 56 -2.11 0.17 -1.29
N THR A 57 -3.29 -0.18 -0.75
CA THR A 57 -3.89 -1.51 -0.93
C THR A 57 -4.13 -1.82 -2.40
N PHE A 58 -4.57 -0.83 -3.20
CA PHE A 58 -4.69 -0.97 -4.64
C PHE A 58 -3.34 -1.27 -5.30
N ILE A 59 -2.30 -0.49 -5.00
CA ILE A 59 -0.96 -0.67 -5.57
C ILE A 59 -0.40 -2.05 -5.19
N LEU A 60 -0.53 -2.44 -3.92
CA LEU A 60 -0.10 -3.77 -3.47
C LEU A 60 -0.84 -4.89 -4.19
N SER A 61 -2.13 -4.72 -4.42
CA SER A 61 -2.95 -5.66 -5.17
C SER A 61 -2.50 -5.74 -6.64
N PHE A 62 -2.32 -4.60 -7.29
CA PHE A 62 -1.86 -4.50 -8.68
C PHE A 62 -0.52 -5.22 -8.90
N PHE A 63 0.41 -5.08 -7.95
CA PHE A 63 1.69 -5.81 -7.98
C PHE A 63 1.60 -7.22 -7.40
N GLN A 64 0.40 -7.72 -7.15
CA GLN A 64 0.14 -9.07 -6.65
C GLN A 64 0.95 -9.39 -5.36
N MET A 65 0.98 -8.43 -4.45
CA MET A 65 1.62 -8.61 -3.14
C MET A 65 0.77 -9.50 -2.24
N LYS A 66 1.44 -10.31 -1.41
CA LYS A 66 0.78 -11.19 -0.45
C LYS A 66 0.84 -10.62 0.96
N LYS A 67 -0.25 -10.76 1.68
CA LYS A 67 -0.32 -10.55 3.13
C LYS A 67 0.48 -11.64 3.85
N LYS A 68 0.78 -11.44 5.13
CA LYS A 68 1.40 -12.49 5.99
C LYS A 68 0.60 -13.80 6.00
N THR A 69 -0.70 -13.74 5.75
CA THR A 69 -1.60 -14.92 5.65
C THR A 69 -1.47 -15.69 4.35
N GLY A 70 -0.60 -15.27 3.42
CA GLY A 70 -0.46 -15.86 2.09
C GLY A 70 -1.48 -15.37 1.06
N LYS A 71 -2.57 -14.72 1.47
CA LYS A 71 -3.59 -14.17 0.57
C LYS A 71 -3.11 -12.87 -0.07
N TYR A 72 -3.50 -12.62 -1.31
CA TYR A 72 -3.22 -11.36 -1.99
C TYR A 72 -3.96 -10.19 -1.34
N PHE A 73 -3.42 -8.99 -1.53
CA PHE A 73 -4.15 -7.78 -1.22
C PHE A 73 -5.33 -7.65 -2.19
N THR A 74 -6.45 -7.14 -1.69
CA THR A 74 -7.65 -6.92 -2.49
C THR A 74 -7.84 -5.41 -2.66
N PRO A 75 -8.02 -4.90 -3.87
CA PRO A 75 -8.28 -3.49 -4.08
C PRO A 75 -9.66 -3.12 -3.52
N HIS A 76 -9.76 -1.92 -2.98
CA HIS A 76 -11.03 -1.32 -2.59
C HIS A 76 -11.31 -0.13 -3.49
N ILE A 77 -11.66 -0.41 -4.76
CA ILE A 77 -12.01 0.62 -5.73
C ILE A 77 -13.52 0.62 -5.86
N LEU A 78 -14.13 1.75 -5.48
CA LEU A 78 -15.52 2.02 -5.72
C LEU A 78 -15.64 2.79 -7.04
N LEU A 79 -16.43 2.26 -7.96
CA LEU A 79 -16.74 2.88 -9.24
C LEU A 79 -18.20 3.31 -9.23
N GLN A 80 -18.49 4.43 -9.88
CA GLN A 80 -19.85 4.91 -10.05
C GLN A 80 -20.09 5.21 -11.51
N ASP A 81 -21.20 4.70 -12.04
CA ASP A 81 -21.70 4.97 -13.38
C ASP A 81 -23.16 5.43 -13.26
N GLY A 82 -23.39 6.73 -13.33
CA GLY A 82 -24.69 7.31 -12.99
C GLY A 82 -25.10 6.94 -11.57
N ASP A 83 -26.26 6.28 -11.43
CA ASP A 83 -26.76 5.80 -10.14
C ASP A 83 -26.15 4.45 -9.72
N ASP A 84 -25.50 3.75 -10.62
CA ASP A 84 -24.98 2.41 -10.36
C ASP A 84 -23.60 2.46 -9.71
N LYS A 85 -23.40 1.60 -8.72
CA LYS A 85 -22.15 1.50 -7.96
C LYS A 85 -21.57 0.10 -8.08
N TYR A 86 -20.28 0.05 -8.32
CA TYR A 86 -19.53 -1.19 -8.46
C TYR A 86 -18.32 -1.16 -7.54
N ILE A 87 -17.90 -2.32 -7.08
CA ILE A 87 -16.62 -2.50 -6.39
C ILE A 87 -15.77 -3.50 -7.16
N ILE A 88 -14.50 -3.19 -7.34
CA ILE A 88 -13.57 -4.16 -7.89
C ILE A 88 -13.21 -5.16 -6.80
N LYS A 89 -13.49 -6.42 -7.05
CA LYS A 89 -13.10 -7.56 -6.20
C LYS A 89 -12.00 -8.37 -6.84
N SER A 90 -11.32 -9.15 -6.02
CA SER A 90 -10.33 -10.13 -6.46
C SER A 90 -10.79 -11.52 -6.02
N ASP A 91 -10.48 -12.54 -6.84
CA ASP A 91 -10.65 -13.95 -6.51
C ASP A 91 -9.67 -14.43 -5.41
N GLY A 92 -8.73 -13.56 -5.01
CA GLY A 92 -7.66 -13.89 -4.06
C GLY A 92 -6.44 -14.53 -4.71
N GLU A 93 -6.46 -14.78 -6.02
CA GLU A 93 -5.36 -15.36 -6.80
C GLU A 93 -4.75 -14.36 -7.81
N GLY A 94 -5.23 -13.11 -7.79
CA GLY A 94 -4.71 -12.03 -8.63
C GLY A 94 -5.55 -11.71 -9.85
N CYS A 95 -6.73 -12.32 -10.01
CA CYS A 95 -7.73 -11.90 -10.97
C CYS A 95 -8.69 -10.89 -10.34
N TYR A 96 -9.14 -9.93 -11.14
CA TYR A 96 -10.07 -8.90 -10.72
C TYR A 96 -11.34 -8.98 -11.54
N TYR A 97 -12.48 -8.67 -10.90
CA TYR A 97 -13.77 -8.56 -11.53
C TYR A 97 -14.59 -7.43 -10.90
N MET A 98 -15.50 -6.86 -11.65
CA MET A 98 -16.43 -5.86 -11.12
C MET A 98 -17.61 -6.56 -10.48
N HIS A 99 -17.94 -6.13 -9.29
CA HIS A 99 -19.08 -6.61 -8.55
C HIS A 99 -20.04 -5.45 -8.31
N PHE A 100 -21.28 -5.60 -8.74
CA PHE A 100 -22.32 -4.60 -8.54
C PHE A 100 -22.70 -4.51 -7.05
N ILE A 101 -22.72 -3.30 -6.53
CA ILE A 101 -23.17 -3.09 -5.15
C ILE A 101 -24.68 -3.06 -5.14
N THR A 102 -25.30 -4.04 -4.49
CA THR A 102 -26.76 -4.08 -4.31
C THR A 102 -27.28 -2.75 -3.80
N GLN A 103 -28.16 -2.13 -4.56
CA GLN A 103 -28.70 -0.84 -4.24
C GLN A 103 -30.18 -0.95 -3.81
N ASN A 104 -30.53 -0.12 -2.84
CA ASN A 104 -31.91 0.08 -2.43
C ASN A 104 -32.35 1.45 -2.89
N ILE A 105 -33.16 1.49 -3.91
CA ILE A 105 -33.71 2.75 -4.43
C ILE A 105 -35.16 2.87 -3.95
N LYS A 106 -35.48 3.97 -3.32
CA LYS A 106 -36.85 4.32 -2.95
C LYS A 106 -37.29 5.48 -3.80
N ILE A 107 -38.27 5.25 -4.65
CA ILE A 107 -38.95 6.30 -5.43
C ILE A 107 -40.40 6.27 -4.99
N GLU A 108 -40.85 7.36 -4.36
CA GLU A 108 -42.18 7.46 -3.77
C GLU A 108 -42.53 6.28 -2.86
N ASN A 109 -43.54 5.47 -3.23
CA ASN A 109 -43.97 4.28 -2.50
C ASN A 109 -43.41 2.96 -3.07
N LYS A 110 -42.47 3.03 -4.04
CA LYS A 110 -41.86 1.84 -4.63
C LYS A 110 -40.45 1.63 -4.09
N TYR A 111 -40.14 0.39 -3.75
CA TYR A 111 -38.81 -0.05 -3.37
C TYR A 111 -38.25 -0.89 -4.49
N THR A 112 -37.14 -0.47 -5.07
CA THR A 112 -36.42 -1.23 -6.08
C THR A 112 -35.09 -1.69 -5.47
N MET A 113 -34.82 -2.97 -5.58
CA MET A 113 -33.50 -3.53 -5.25
C MET A 113 -32.85 -4.01 -6.54
N ARG A 114 -31.59 -3.58 -6.74
CA ARG A 114 -30.78 -4.05 -7.85
C ARG A 114 -29.71 -4.98 -7.32
N PHE A 115 -29.56 -6.12 -7.95
CA PHE A 115 -28.58 -7.15 -7.60
C PHE A 115 -27.60 -7.37 -8.74
N ASP A 116 -26.41 -7.84 -8.41
CA ASP A 116 -25.50 -8.37 -9.40
C ASP A 116 -26.07 -9.64 -10.02
N ARG A 117 -25.98 -9.77 -11.35
CA ARG A 117 -26.46 -10.97 -12.05
C ARG A 117 -25.73 -12.26 -11.67
N THR A 118 -24.53 -12.13 -11.07
CA THR A 118 -23.71 -13.27 -10.60
C THR A 118 -24.10 -13.74 -9.20
N GLU A 119 -25.00 -13.01 -8.52
CA GLU A 119 -25.46 -13.41 -7.20
C GLU A 119 -26.34 -14.65 -7.29
N SER A 120 -26.19 -15.55 -6.31
CA SER A 120 -27.02 -16.76 -6.27
C SER A 120 -28.48 -16.42 -5.96
N SER A 121 -29.39 -17.25 -6.45
CA SER A 121 -30.81 -17.09 -6.17
C SER A 121 -31.12 -17.12 -4.67
N GLU A 122 -30.38 -17.91 -3.91
CA GLU A 122 -30.48 -18.04 -2.47
C GLU A 122 -30.05 -16.74 -1.76
N TYR A 123 -28.99 -16.11 -2.23
CA TYR A 123 -28.52 -14.82 -1.71
C TYR A 123 -29.54 -13.72 -1.98
N ILE A 124 -30.08 -13.65 -3.21
CA ILE A 124 -31.10 -12.68 -3.60
C ILE A 124 -32.36 -12.86 -2.74
N GLU A 125 -32.84 -14.09 -2.59
CA GLU A 125 -34.02 -14.42 -1.78
C GLU A 125 -33.83 -14.05 -0.31
N SER A 126 -32.70 -14.44 0.28
CA SER A 126 -32.37 -14.10 1.66
C SER A 126 -32.28 -12.59 1.89
N THR A 127 -31.68 -11.87 0.98
CA THR A 127 -31.47 -10.41 1.08
C THR A 127 -32.81 -9.67 0.94
N LEU A 128 -33.65 -10.07 -0.01
CA LEU A 128 -35.00 -9.52 -0.21
C LEU A 128 -35.87 -9.75 1.01
N ASN A 129 -35.89 -10.96 1.56
CA ASN A 129 -36.71 -11.29 2.71
C ASN A 129 -36.29 -10.53 3.97
N LYS A 130 -35.01 -10.40 4.25
CA LYS A 130 -34.50 -9.52 5.34
C LYS A 130 -34.95 -8.07 5.17
N LYS A 131 -35.01 -7.58 3.94
CA LYS A 131 -35.49 -6.22 3.66
C LYS A 131 -37.00 -6.09 3.89
N ILE A 132 -37.77 -7.06 3.40
CA ILE A 132 -39.23 -7.12 3.60
C ILE A 132 -39.57 -7.16 5.09
N GLU A 133 -38.90 -7.98 5.88
CA GLU A 133 -39.08 -8.05 7.34
C GLU A 133 -38.84 -6.68 8.01
N ARG A 134 -37.73 -5.98 7.62
CA ARG A 134 -37.44 -4.66 8.16
C ARG A 134 -38.46 -3.60 7.75
N LEU A 135 -38.99 -3.68 6.53
CA LEU A 135 -40.04 -2.77 6.07
C LEU A 135 -41.35 -3.02 6.80
N ASN A 136 -41.74 -4.29 6.97
CA ASN A 136 -42.93 -4.68 7.74
C ASN A 136 -42.80 -4.20 9.19
N ALA A 137 -41.67 -4.44 9.84
CA ALA A 137 -41.44 -3.99 11.23
C ALA A 137 -41.47 -2.46 11.37
N LYS A 138 -40.94 -1.73 10.38
CA LYS A 138 -40.86 -0.24 10.45
C LYS A 138 -42.19 0.45 10.16
N TYR A 139 -42.96 -0.08 9.25
CA TYR A 139 -44.18 0.58 8.74
C TYR A 139 -45.47 -0.13 9.06
N GLY A 140 -45.43 -1.18 9.85
CA GLY A 140 -46.63 -1.97 10.22
C GLY A 140 -47.26 -2.69 9.02
N GLY A 141 -46.49 -2.92 7.94
CA GLY A 141 -46.97 -3.52 6.73
C GLY A 141 -47.02 -5.06 6.82
N ASN A 142 -47.73 -5.68 5.87
CA ASN A 142 -47.79 -7.13 5.72
C ASN A 142 -47.37 -7.52 4.30
N ILE A 143 -46.16 -7.10 3.90
CA ILE A 143 -45.58 -7.50 2.61
C ILE A 143 -45.19 -8.98 2.73
N PRO A 144 -45.71 -9.86 1.86
CA PRO A 144 -45.36 -11.27 1.91
C PRO A 144 -43.87 -11.48 1.56
N PRO A 145 -43.26 -12.55 2.08
CA PRO A 145 -41.89 -12.87 1.77
C PRO A 145 -41.73 -13.17 0.26
N TYR A 146 -40.58 -12.83 -0.27
CA TYR A 146 -40.24 -13.15 -1.64
C TYR A 146 -40.00 -14.65 -1.77
N ASN A 147 -40.56 -15.22 -2.84
CA ASN A 147 -40.32 -16.58 -3.24
C ASN A 147 -40.00 -16.59 -4.76
N LYS A 148 -38.90 -17.19 -5.14
CA LYS A 148 -38.45 -17.29 -6.54
C LYS A 148 -39.47 -17.98 -7.47
N ASN A 149 -40.36 -18.79 -6.91
CA ASN A 149 -41.37 -19.51 -7.69
C ASN A 149 -42.66 -18.69 -7.89
N THR A 150 -42.81 -17.54 -7.26
CA THR A 150 -43.95 -16.64 -7.50
C THR A 150 -43.57 -15.63 -8.57
N LYS A 151 -44.33 -15.62 -9.69
CA LYS A 151 -44.20 -14.66 -10.80
C LYS A 151 -44.58 -13.24 -10.39
N ASN A 152 -44.04 -12.72 -9.29
CA ASN A 152 -44.34 -11.36 -8.85
C ASN A 152 -43.33 -10.38 -9.42
N ASN A 153 -43.76 -9.55 -10.33
CA ASN A 153 -43.31 -8.18 -10.67
C ASN A 153 -41.82 -7.82 -10.56
N PHE A 154 -40.91 -8.79 -10.70
CA PHE A 154 -39.50 -8.52 -10.78
C PHE A 154 -39.10 -8.39 -12.23
N LYS A 155 -38.70 -7.19 -12.62
CA LYS A 155 -38.11 -6.92 -13.93
C LYS A 155 -36.62 -7.14 -13.79
N VAL A 156 -36.09 -8.16 -14.41
CA VAL A 156 -34.64 -8.30 -14.57
C VAL A 156 -34.21 -7.22 -15.57
N ILE A 157 -33.45 -6.25 -15.09
CA ILE A 157 -32.84 -5.23 -15.95
C ILE A 157 -31.43 -5.72 -16.24
N GLU A 158 -31.20 -6.21 -17.43
CA GLU A 158 -29.88 -6.48 -17.94
C GLU A 158 -29.28 -5.17 -18.47
N SER A 159 -28.49 -4.49 -17.66
CA SER A 159 -27.66 -3.42 -18.15
C SER A 159 -26.25 -3.56 -17.61
N LEU A 160 -25.32 -3.86 -18.47
CA LEU A 160 -23.89 -3.72 -18.26
C LEU A 160 -23.33 -2.91 -19.42
N GLY A 161 -23.73 -1.66 -19.49
CA GLY A 161 -23.11 -0.70 -20.38
C GLY A 161 -22.39 0.34 -19.54
N LEU A 162 -21.12 0.15 -19.23
CA LEU A 162 -20.27 1.23 -18.78
C LEU A 162 -19.98 2.12 -20.00
N GLY A 163 -20.93 2.97 -20.34
CA GLY A 163 -20.82 3.89 -21.47
C GLY A 163 -20.33 5.29 -21.07
N ASN A 164 -20.29 5.59 -19.78
CA ASN A 164 -19.90 6.88 -19.24
C ASN A 164 -18.49 6.85 -18.66
N PRO A 165 -17.82 8.01 -18.56
CA PRO A 165 -16.57 8.13 -17.84
C PRO A 165 -16.74 7.63 -16.40
N ILE A 166 -15.88 6.72 -15.97
CA ILE A 166 -15.89 6.21 -14.60
C ILE A 166 -15.16 7.23 -13.75
N GLU A 167 -15.86 7.82 -12.80
CA GLU A 167 -15.22 8.65 -11.78
C GLU A 167 -14.78 7.79 -10.61
N PHE A 168 -13.55 8.02 -10.17
CA PHE A 168 -13.02 7.45 -8.94
C PHE A 168 -12.25 8.53 -8.18
N ASN A 169 -12.46 8.54 -6.88
CA ASN A 169 -11.77 9.45 -5.98
C ASN A 169 -10.95 8.65 -4.97
N PHE A 170 -9.66 8.98 -4.86
CA PHE A 170 -8.80 8.48 -3.80
C PHE A 170 -8.41 9.64 -2.89
N GLU A 171 -8.79 9.56 -1.64
CA GLU A 171 -8.17 10.37 -0.60
C GLU A 171 -6.92 9.63 -0.14
N PHE A 172 -5.76 10.23 -0.38
CA PHE A 172 -4.48 9.65 0.01
C PHE A 172 -3.77 10.56 1.02
N GLU A 173 -3.55 10.04 2.21
CA GLU A 173 -2.80 10.74 3.23
C GLU A 173 -1.28 10.60 3.04
N THR A 174 -0.65 11.60 2.44
CA THR A 174 0.80 11.63 2.19
C THR A 174 1.64 11.59 3.47
N HIS A 175 1.06 11.99 4.61
CA HIS A 175 1.71 11.99 5.91
C HIS A 175 2.36 10.63 6.28
N ASN A 176 1.61 9.54 6.19
CA ASN A 176 2.12 8.21 6.51
C ASN A 176 3.20 7.75 5.52
N LEU A 177 3.06 8.10 4.24
CA LEU A 177 4.08 7.81 3.23
C LEU A 177 5.38 8.57 3.53
N ASN A 178 5.29 9.84 3.90
CA ASN A 178 6.45 10.65 4.23
C ASN A 178 7.14 10.17 5.51
N LYS A 179 6.37 9.72 6.52
CA LYS A 179 6.94 9.03 7.69
C LYS A 179 7.65 7.73 7.29
N LEU A 180 7.09 6.96 6.36
CA LEU A 180 7.76 5.78 5.84
C LEU A 180 9.09 6.14 5.17
N PHE A 181 9.14 7.18 4.35
CA PHE A 181 10.38 7.64 3.75
C PHE A 181 11.41 8.07 4.80
N ALA A 182 10.99 8.81 5.83
CA ALA A 182 11.88 9.20 6.93
C ALA A 182 12.42 7.97 7.68
N LYS A 183 11.57 6.95 7.94
CA LYS A 183 11.99 5.68 8.55
C LYS A 183 13.02 4.96 7.70
N ILE A 184 12.72 4.73 6.42
CA ILE A 184 13.63 4.05 5.49
C ILE A 184 14.97 4.78 5.44
N ALA A 185 14.95 6.12 5.31
CA ALA A 185 16.16 6.92 5.27
C ALA A 185 16.99 6.77 6.54
N TYR A 186 16.35 6.85 7.72
CA TYR A 186 17.05 6.71 9.00
C TYR A 186 17.62 5.31 9.21
N GLU A 187 16.83 4.27 8.96
CA GLU A 187 17.24 2.88 9.17
C GLU A 187 18.32 2.44 8.19
N PHE A 188 18.16 2.75 6.89
CA PHE A 188 19.16 2.40 5.89
C PHE A 188 20.50 3.10 6.18
N THR A 189 20.46 4.42 6.42
CA THR A 189 21.67 5.17 6.74
C THR A 189 22.30 4.71 8.05
N GLY A 190 21.49 4.49 9.10
CA GLY A 190 21.95 3.98 10.39
C GLY A 190 22.57 2.59 10.30
N THR A 191 22.08 1.75 9.38
CA THR A 191 22.65 0.42 9.12
C THR A 191 23.95 0.51 8.33
N CYS A 192 24.03 1.42 7.35
CA CYS A 192 25.22 1.61 6.53
C CYS A 192 26.37 2.32 7.29
N LEU A 193 26.05 3.31 8.12
CA LEU A 193 27.04 4.20 8.76
C LEU A 193 27.22 3.94 10.27
N ASN A 194 26.47 2.98 10.83
CA ASN A 194 26.57 2.54 12.23
C ASN A 194 26.44 3.67 13.26
N SER A 195 27.17 3.53 14.37
CA SER A 195 27.11 4.44 15.52
C SER A 195 27.48 5.89 15.18
N ARG A 196 28.30 6.12 14.16
CA ARG A 196 28.68 7.49 13.73
C ARG A 196 27.45 8.29 13.28
N TYR A 197 26.55 7.67 12.52
CA TYR A 197 25.32 8.32 12.06
C TYR A 197 24.33 8.61 13.19
N LEU A 198 24.29 7.78 14.22
CA LEU A 198 23.39 7.99 15.35
C LEU A 198 23.67 9.29 16.13
N MET A 199 24.86 9.86 15.95
CA MET A 199 25.26 11.15 16.52
C MET A 199 25.07 12.32 15.56
N ASP A 200 24.71 12.04 14.28
CA ASP A 200 24.46 13.07 13.30
C ASP A 200 23.25 13.92 13.64
N TYR A 201 23.36 15.23 13.40
CA TYR A 201 22.27 16.17 13.65
C TYR A 201 21.03 15.84 12.81
N ARG A 202 21.22 15.56 11.51
CA ARG A 202 20.13 15.17 10.60
C ARG A 202 19.52 13.83 10.99
N GLY A 203 20.35 12.87 11.40
CA GLY A 203 19.87 11.59 11.91
C GLY A 203 18.98 11.74 13.15
N LYS A 204 19.33 12.64 14.06
CA LYS A 204 18.50 12.95 15.24
C LYS A 204 17.17 13.59 14.84
N ILE A 205 17.18 14.51 13.88
CA ILE A 205 15.96 15.14 13.34
C ILE A 205 15.04 14.09 12.74
N LEU A 206 15.52 13.26 11.81
CA LEU A 206 14.72 12.21 11.18
C LEU A 206 14.15 11.22 12.19
N LYS A 207 14.98 10.78 13.15
CA LYS A 207 14.50 9.91 14.24
C LYS A 207 13.37 10.53 15.04
N ASN A 208 13.51 11.81 15.39
CA ASN A 208 12.51 12.51 16.19
C ASN A 208 11.22 12.76 15.40
N SER A 209 11.32 13.04 14.10
CA SER A 209 10.15 13.27 13.25
C SER A 209 9.20 12.05 13.19
N LEU A 210 9.71 10.84 13.34
CA LEU A 210 8.89 9.63 13.36
C LEU A 210 7.90 9.56 14.54
N LYS A 211 8.15 10.35 15.60
CA LYS A 211 7.30 10.40 16.80
C LYS A 211 6.25 11.50 16.75
N LEU A 212 6.36 12.42 15.79
CA LEU A 212 5.48 13.57 15.69
C LEU A 212 4.07 13.11 15.27
N GLU A 213 3.05 13.76 15.81
CA GLU A 213 1.67 13.61 15.31
C GLU A 213 1.52 14.24 13.92
N LYS A 214 0.37 14.02 13.27
CA LYS A 214 0.15 14.39 11.87
C LYS A 214 0.47 15.86 11.58
N ASP A 215 -0.11 16.78 12.36
CA ASP A 215 0.05 18.22 12.11
C ASP A 215 1.46 18.73 12.41
N GLU A 216 2.10 18.17 13.45
CA GLU A 216 3.50 18.49 13.77
C GLU A 216 4.44 17.96 12.68
N PHE A 217 4.17 16.76 12.16
CA PHE A 217 4.97 16.20 11.09
C PHE A 217 4.79 16.98 9.78
N ASN A 218 3.60 17.46 9.47
CA ASN A 218 3.38 18.30 8.30
C ASN A 218 4.16 19.62 8.40
N ARG A 219 4.12 20.29 9.56
CA ARG A 219 4.96 21.47 9.82
C ARG A 219 6.46 21.17 9.72
N PHE A 220 6.87 20.01 10.22
CA PHE A 220 8.25 19.55 10.04
C PHE A 220 8.61 19.43 8.55
N MET A 221 7.77 18.78 7.74
CA MET A 221 7.99 18.64 6.31
C MET A 221 8.10 19.99 5.58
N GLU A 222 7.25 20.94 5.93
CA GLU A 222 7.31 22.31 5.39
C GLU A 222 8.64 23.00 5.75
N SER A 223 9.11 22.83 6.97
CA SER A 223 10.36 23.43 7.45
C SER A 223 11.60 22.81 6.80
N GLU A 224 11.52 21.57 6.36
CA GLU A 224 12.63 20.86 5.69
C GLU A 224 12.89 21.34 4.26
N GLY A 225 11.86 21.79 3.55
CA GLY A 225 11.97 22.29 2.20
C GLY A 225 12.72 21.32 1.27
N GLU A 226 13.81 21.78 0.66
CA GLU A 226 14.59 20.96 -0.28
C GLU A 226 15.35 19.79 0.37
N ASN A 227 15.44 19.73 1.71
CA ASN A 227 16.08 18.64 2.41
C ASN A 227 15.20 17.38 2.48
N PHE A 228 13.89 17.52 2.25
CA PHE A 228 12.96 16.40 2.21
C PHE A 228 11.96 16.58 1.08
N ILE A 229 12.28 16.05 -0.09
CA ILE A 229 11.45 16.13 -1.28
C ILE A 229 10.83 14.76 -1.53
N TYR A 230 9.55 14.74 -1.86
CA TYR A 230 8.88 13.55 -2.34
C TYR A 230 8.05 13.82 -3.59
N SER A 231 7.75 12.78 -4.33
CA SER A 231 6.87 12.84 -5.49
C SER A 231 6.09 11.55 -5.66
N ILE A 232 4.90 11.67 -6.23
CA ILE A 232 4.02 10.55 -6.56
C ILE A 232 3.80 10.56 -8.06
N ASN A 233 4.09 9.44 -8.71
CA ASN A 233 3.85 9.29 -10.14
C ASN A 233 2.37 8.97 -10.41
N THR A 234 1.54 10.02 -10.41
CA THR A 234 0.10 9.92 -10.63
C THR A 234 -0.25 9.32 -11.99
N LYS A 235 0.52 9.62 -13.04
CA LYS A 235 0.32 9.02 -14.38
C LYS A 235 0.43 7.51 -14.33
N LYS A 236 1.41 6.97 -13.61
CA LYS A 236 1.56 5.52 -13.46
C LYS A 236 0.42 4.92 -12.65
N ILE A 237 -0.06 5.59 -11.62
CA ILE A 237 -1.23 5.16 -10.84
C ILE A 237 -2.47 5.08 -11.75
N ILE A 238 -2.72 6.12 -12.55
CA ILE A 238 -3.85 6.14 -13.50
C ILE A 238 -3.76 4.96 -14.47
N ILE A 239 -2.61 4.72 -15.09
CA ILE A 239 -2.40 3.57 -15.98
C ILE A 239 -2.69 2.24 -15.27
N CYS A 240 -2.27 2.09 -14.01
CA CYS A 240 -2.55 0.90 -13.23
C CYS A 240 -4.07 0.72 -13.01
N ILE A 241 -4.77 1.80 -12.68
CA ILE A 241 -6.22 1.81 -12.46
C ILE A 241 -6.96 1.44 -13.74
N GLU A 242 -6.65 2.09 -14.86
CA GLU A 242 -7.26 1.82 -16.16
C GLU A 242 -7.10 0.34 -16.56
N ASN A 243 -5.91 -0.22 -16.37
CA ASN A 243 -5.65 -1.63 -16.65
C ASN A 243 -6.49 -2.57 -15.77
N VAL A 244 -6.60 -2.25 -14.47
CA VAL A 244 -7.43 -3.05 -13.55
C VAL A 244 -8.91 -2.96 -13.92
N ILE A 245 -9.40 -1.76 -14.22
CA ILE A 245 -10.80 -1.56 -14.65
C ILE A 245 -11.08 -2.33 -15.91
N LYS A 246 -10.29 -2.14 -16.96
CA LYS A 246 -10.44 -2.83 -18.25
C LYS A 246 -10.45 -4.35 -18.08
N THR A 247 -9.48 -4.89 -17.35
CA THR A 247 -9.42 -6.34 -17.12
C THR A 247 -10.59 -6.83 -16.29
N SER A 248 -11.03 -6.04 -15.29
CA SER A 248 -12.19 -6.38 -14.47
C SER A 248 -13.49 -6.39 -15.29
N GLN A 249 -13.66 -5.46 -16.23
CA GLN A 249 -14.78 -5.45 -17.17
C GLN A 249 -14.78 -6.69 -18.06
N GLU A 250 -13.62 -7.02 -18.65
CA GLU A 250 -13.46 -8.20 -19.49
C GLU A 250 -13.78 -9.49 -18.71
N ASN A 251 -13.35 -9.59 -17.47
CA ASN A 251 -13.60 -10.75 -16.61
C ASN A 251 -15.07 -10.85 -16.19
N THR A 252 -15.74 -9.72 -15.99
CA THR A 252 -17.17 -9.70 -15.62
C THR A 252 -18.07 -10.14 -16.77
N ILE A 253 -17.68 -9.81 -18.01
CA ILE A 253 -18.39 -10.25 -19.22
C ILE A 253 -18.17 -11.75 -19.50
N ARG A 254 -17.03 -12.29 -19.09
CA ARG A 254 -16.70 -13.72 -19.24
C ARG A 254 -17.26 -14.52 -18.09
N ASN A 255 -17.65 -15.76 -18.34
CA ASN A 255 -18.00 -16.68 -17.28
C ASN A 255 -16.83 -16.88 -16.32
N MET A 256 -17.11 -16.92 -15.02
CA MET A 256 -16.13 -16.96 -13.92
C MET A 256 -15.04 -18.05 -14.03
N GLY A 257 -15.23 -19.07 -14.90
CA GLY A 257 -14.26 -20.15 -15.10
C GLY A 257 -13.01 -19.78 -15.91
N ASN A 258 -12.96 -18.61 -16.56
CA ASN A 258 -11.85 -18.18 -17.42
C ASN A 258 -11.38 -16.76 -17.14
N LEU A 259 -11.22 -16.40 -15.87
CA LEU A 259 -10.76 -15.08 -15.46
C LEU A 259 -9.32 -14.83 -15.94
N LYS A 260 -9.10 -13.66 -16.51
CA LYS A 260 -7.76 -13.21 -16.88
C LYS A 260 -7.08 -12.50 -15.72
N HIS A 261 -5.83 -12.85 -15.50
CA HIS A 261 -4.97 -12.03 -14.64
C HIS A 261 -4.74 -10.66 -15.26
N VAL A 262 -4.62 -9.64 -14.42
CA VAL A 262 -4.25 -8.30 -14.88
C VAL A 262 -2.83 -8.33 -15.42
N PRO A 263 -2.62 -8.23 -16.75
CA PRO A 263 -1.31 -7.85 -17.24
C PRO A 263 -1.17 -6.33 -17.06
N PRO A 264 -0.08 -5.73 -16.90
CA PRO A 264 1.26 -6.07 -17.31
C PRO A 264 2.24 -6.21 -16.16
N SER A 265 1.79 -6.13 -14.93
CA SER A 265 2.76 -6.16 -13.85
C SER A 265 3.34 -7.57 -13.69
N ASN A 266 2.57 -8.63 -14.04
CA ASN A 266 2.88 -10.01 -13.66
C ASN A 266 3.46 -10.09 -12.24
N GLY A 267 3.04 -9.15 -11.37
CA GLY A 267 3.61 -8.94 -10.06
C GLY A 267 5.03 -8.35 -10.08
N ASN A 268 5.53 -7.86 -11.21
CA ASN A 268 6.86 -7.28 -11.28
C ASN A 268 6.89 -5.87 -10.69
N TYR A 269 7.76 -5.65 -9.73
CA TYR A 269 8.01 -4.35 -9.12
C TYR A 269 9.49 -4.21 -8.77
N ILE A 270 9.94 -3.00 -8.63
CA ILE A 270 11.30 -2.66 -8.22
C ILE A 270 11.22 -1.60 -7.13
N HIS A 271 12.00 -1.81 -6.07
CA HIS A 271 12.32 -0.80 -5.07
C HIS A 271 13.80 -0.50 -5.14
N LYS A 272 14.13 0.77 -5.01
CA LYS A 272 15.51 1.23 -5.01
C LYS A 272 15.74 2.18 -3.85
N ILE A 273 16.81 1.96 -3.09
CA ILE A 273 17.32 2.88 -2.10
C ILE A 273 18.78 3.17 -2.45
N SER A 274 19.16 4.44 -2.50
CA SER A 274 20.52 4.84 -2.80
C SER A 274 21.01 5.87 -1.80
N LEU A 275 22.17 5.63 -1.17
CA LEU A 275 22.90 6.61 -0.36
C LEU A 275 23.93 7.29 -1.24
N ILE A 276 23.82 8.61 -1.38
CA ILE A 276 24.58 9.40 -2.33
C ILE A 276 25.27 10.55 -1.60
N LYS A 277 26.58 10.69 -1.79
CA LYS A 277 27.32 11.89 -1.40
C LYS A 277 27.30 12.87 -2.57
N ARG A 278 26.87 14.10 -2.25
CA ARG A 278 26.95 15.22 -3.18
C ARG A 278 27.51 16.42 -2.43
N ASN A 279 28.72 16.84 -2.81
CA ASN A 279 29.48 17.87 -2.09
C ASN A 279 29.69 17.44 -0.61
N LYS A 280 29.28 18.29 0.34
CA LYS A 280 29.39 18.01 1.78
C LYS A 280 28.16 17.32 2.39
N GLN A 281 27.16 17.00 1.59
CA GLN A 281 25.91 16.42 2.09
C GLN A 281 25.76 14.96 1.68
N LEU A 282 25.04 14.20 2.53
CA LEU A 282 24.56 12.89 2.19
C LEU A 282 23.05 12.93 1.95
N PHE A 283 22.64 12.27 0.89
CA PHE A 283 21.23 12.11 0.53
C PHE A 283 20.86 10.65 0.41
N ILE A 284 19.64 10.35 0.80
CA ILE A 284 18.96 9.09 0.44
C ILE A 284 17.98 9.37 -0.68
N GLY A 285 18.11 8.61 -1.77
CA GLY A 285 17.07 8.47 -2.78
C GLY A 285 16.29 7.19 -2.53
N ILE A 286 14.97 7.28 -2.50
CA ILE A 286 14.06 6.15 -2.31
C ILE A 286 13.11 6.10 -3.50
N ASP A 287 12.94 4.94 -4.11
CA ASP A 287 11.96 4.69 -5.17
C ASP A 287 11.22 3.38 -4.84
N LEU A 288 9.92 3.49 -4.57
CA LEU A 288 9.06 2.34 -4.30
C LEU A 288 8.08 2.16 -5.48
N PHE A 289 8.12 0.99 -6.12
CA PHE A 289 7.29 0.63 -7.27
C PHE A 289 7.47 1.52 -8.52
N ASN A 290 8.48 2.39 -8.55
CA ASN A 290 8.58 3.50 -9.51
C ASN A 290 7.33 4.42 -9.49
N ILE A 291 6.63 4.45 -8.36
CA ILE A 291 5.43 5.27 -8.11
C ILE A 291 5.75 6.30 -7.04
N PHE A 292 6.27 5.88 -5.91
CA PHE A 292 6.56 6.74 -4.77
C PHE A 292 8.06 7.00 -4.70
N LYS A 293 8.45 8.26 -4.78
CA LYS A 293 9.85 8.66 -4.76
C LYS A 293 10.12 9.70 -3.69
N SER A 294 11.30 9.62 -3.08
CA SER A 294 11.77 10.64 -2.15
C SER A 294 13.27 10.84 -2.24
N LYS A 295 13.70 12.06 -1.93
CA LYS A 295 15.10 12.45 -1.74
C LYS A 295 15.21 13.17 -0.40
N ILE A 296 16.00 12.63 0.51
CA ILE A 296 16.12 13.12 1.88
C ILE A 296 17.58 13.39 2.21
N CYS A 297 17.87 14.58 2.72
CA CYS A 297 19.18 14.92 3.26
C CYS A 297 19.34 14.24 4.63
N VAL A 298 20.26 13.30 4.72
CA VAL A 298 20.53 12.53 5.96
C VAL A 298 21.75 13.02 6.72
N SER A 299 22.63 13.81 6.10
CA SER A 299 23.72 14.51 6.78
C SER A 299 24.11 15.78 6.02
N ASN A 300 24.33 16.86 6.77
CA ASN A 300 24.86 18.13 6.24
C ASN A 300 26.40 18.18 6.23
N ASN A 301 27.04 17.22 6.88
CA ASN A 301 28.50 17.13 6.94
C ASN A 301 28.93 15.67 6.80
N CYS A 302 29.16 15.28 5.55
CA CYS A 302 29.56 13.91 5.22
C CYS A 302 31.07 13.69 5.28
N ASP A 303 31.88 14.73 5.47
CA ASP A 303 33.35 14.58 5.51
C ASP A 303 33.80 13.67 6.66
N LYS A 304 33.03 13.66 7.75
CA LYS A 304 33.24 12.74 8.88
C LYS A 304 33.04 11.25 8.53
N TYR A 305 32.52 10.93 7.33
CA TYR A 305 32.30 9.57 6.88
C TYR A 305 33.30 9.09 5.82
N GLU A 306 34.25 9.96 5.43
CA GLU A 306 35.37 9.65 4.55
C GLU A 306 34.98 9.03 3.19
N PHE A 307 33.91 9.51 2.57
CA PHE A 307 33.44 9.04 1.27
C PHE A 307 33.86 9.94 0.13
N ASN A 308 34.08 9.36 -1.05
CA ASN A 308 34.13 10.08 -2.31
C ASN A 308 32.73 10.51 -2.76
N ASN A 309 32.62 11.49 -3.67
CA ASN A 309 31.35 11.85 -4.29
C ASN A 309 30.77 10.68 -5.08
N GLY A 310 29.44 10.64 -5.16
CA GLY A 310 28.69 9.64 -5.91
C GLY A 310 27.88 8.68 -5.02
N THR A 311 27.43 7.60 -5.62
CA THR A 311 26.66 6.57 -4.93
C THR A 311 27.56 5.78 -3.99
N ILE A 312 27.24 5.79 -2.71
CA ILE A 312 27.97 5.11 -1.65
C ILE A 312 27.43 3.70 -1.41
N ALA A 313 26.12 3.59 -1.32
CA ALA A 313 25.41 2.34 -1.15
C ALA A 313 24.13 2.35 -1.97
N GLU A 314 23.81 1.24 -2.59
CA GLU A 314 22.58 1.07 -3.33
C GLU A 314 21.96 -0.30 -3.00
N MET A 315 20.66 -0.28 -2.82
CA MET A 315 19.86 -1.48 -2.61
C MET A 315 18.75 -1.50 -3.65
N ILE A 316 18.70 -2.58 -4.42
CA ILE A 316 17.63 -2.82 -5.39
C ILE A 316 16.98 -4.14 -5.04
N CYS A 317 15.66 -4.16 -4.88
CA CYS A 317 14.89 -5.38 -4.71
C CYS A 317 13.61 -5.34 -5.55
N GLY A 318 13.13 -6.49 -5.94
CA GLY A 318 11.91 -6.61 -6.73
C GLY A 318 11.59 -8.05 -7.08
N ARG A 319 10.43 -8.26 -7.73
CA ARG A 319 9.96 -9.62 -8.03
C ARG A 319 10.55 -10.20 -9.30
N LYS A 320 10.90 -9.35 -10.28
CA LYS A 320 11.43 -9.80 -11.57
C LYS A 320 12.82 -10.43 -11.45
N ASN A 321 13.59 -9.94 -10.48
CA ASN A 321 14.88 -10.50 -10.12
C ASN A 321 14.77 -10.83 -8.63
N ASP A 322 14.51 -12.09 -8.29
CA ASP A 322 14.59 -12.55 -6.90
C ASP A 322 16.01 -12.35 -6.32
N GLU A 323 16.93 -11.94 -7.16
CA GLU A 323 18.27 -11.53 -6.80
C GLU A 323 18.28 -10.12 -6.24
N THR A 324 18.62 -10.04 -5.01
CA THR A 324 18.92 -8.83 -4.29
C THR A 324 20.25 -8.28 -4.81
N ILE A 325 20.21 -7.29 -5.68
CA ILE A 325 21.42 -6.66 -6.18
C ILE A 325 21.89 -5.65 -5.14
N LYS A 326 23.06 -5.91 -4.61
CA LYS A 326 23.79 -5.02 -3.73
C LYS A 326 24.95 -4.40 -4.51
N ARG A 327 24.96 -3.09 -4.64
CA ARG A 327 26.12 -2.36 -5.12
C ARG A 327 26.60 -1.46 -3.99
N ILE A 328 27.74 -1.79 -3.43
CA ILE A 328 28.45 -0.96 -2.47
C ILE A 328 29.76 -0.57 -3.15
N ASN A 329 30.11 0.70 -3.09
CA ASN A 329 31.37 1.16 -3.64
C ASN A 329 32.51 0.45 -2.90
N SER A 330 33.48 -0.09 -3.60
CA SER A 330 34.49 -1.06 -3.18
C SER A 330 35.33 -0.70 -1.94
N ASN A 331 35.18 0.50 -1.41
CA ASN A 331 35.95 0.95 -0.23
C ASN A 331 35.30 0.59 1.11
N TYR A 332 34.19 -0.18 1.12
CA TYR A 332 33.42 -0.45 2.34
C TYR A 332 32.98 -1.90 2.48
N GLU A 333 33.91 -2.82 2.55
CA GLU A 333 33.63 -4.23 2.93
C GLU A 333 32.99 -4.33 4.30
N GLU A 334 33.30 -3.42 5.22
CA GLU A 334 32.76 -3.36 6.58
C GLU A 334 31.24 -3.04 6.63
N ILE A 335 30.74 -2.27 5.67
CA ILE A 335 29.29 -1.99 5.53
C ILE A 335 28.54 -3.24 5.11
N VAL A 336 29.20 -4.13 4.38
CA VAL A 336 28.63 -5.38 3.87
C VAL A 336 28.32 -6.35 4.98
N SER A 337 29.20 -6.45 5.99
CA SER A 337 29.03 -7.38 7.11
C SER A 337 27.87 -7.00 8.07
N ASN A 338 27.46 -5.73 8.08
CA ASN A 338 26.38 -5.23 8.94
C ASN A 338 24.99 -5.28 8.29
N LEU A 339 24.91 -5.53 6.99
CA LEU A 339 23.67 -5.79 6.28
C LEU A 339 23.49 -7.31 6.19
N ASN A 340 22.74 -7.87 7.12
CA ASN A 340 22.37 -9.27 7.06
C ASN A 340 21.34 -9.46 5.94
N PHE A 341 21.73 -10.21 4.91
CA PHE A 341 20.85 -10.63 3.83
C PHE A 341 20.46 -12.07 4.09
N SER A 342 19.17 -12.36 4.16
CA SER A 342 18.71 -13.73 3.91
C SER A 342 18.34 -13.81 2.42
N ILE A 343 19.04 -14.66 1.74
CA ILE A 343 18.65 -15.20 0.45
C ILE A 343 17.34 -15.95 0.60
#